data_357d5bfc301a26f2939ca1bdf7dac310
#
_entry.id   357d5bfc301a26f2939ca1bdf7dac310
#
_cell.length_a   1.000
_cell.length_b   1.000
_cell.length_c   1.000
_cell.angle_alpha   90.00
_cell.angle_beta   90.00
_cell.angle_gamma   90.00
#
_symmetry.space_group_name_H-M   'P 1'
#
loop_
_entity.id
_entity.type
_entity.pdbx_description
1 polymer ?
#
loop_
_entity_poly.entity_id
_entity_poly.type
_entity_poly.pdbx_seq_one_letter_code
_entity_poly.pdbx_strand_id
1 'polypeptide(L)'
;MNLKYPLLLVALYASAVQANDLVITGVVDGSLSGGLPKAIEIFVINDIADLSSCGIGAANNGGGTDGQEITFNAGAATAGTYIYVASESAQFTSFFGFTPDYTSSSASINGDDAIELFCNGVVVDIFGDISVDGTGEPWEYKDGWAARVADTG
;
A
#
# COMPACT_ATOMS: atom_id res chain seq x y z
N MET A 1 -39.89 -38.55 23.46
CA MET A 1 -38.46 -38.38 23.76
C MET A 1 -37.93 -37.32 22.80
N ASN A 2 -37.91 -36.04 23.24
CA ASN A 2 -37.53 -34.90 22.37
C ASN A 2 -36.03 -34.62 22.53
N LEU A 3 -35.22 -35.01 21.54
CA LEU A 3 -33.81 -34.66 21.48
C LEU A 3 -33.70 -33.21 21.01
N LYS A 4 -33.38 -32.29 21.91
CA LYS A 4 -32.99 -30.91 21.59
C LYS A 4 -31.49 -30.92 21.30
N TYR A 5 -31.14 -30.81 20.02
CA TYR A 5 -29.75 -30.54 19.62
C TYR A 5 -29.45 -29.06 19.87
N PRO A 6 -28.38 -28.70 20.64
CA PRO A 6 -27.98 -27.31 20.76
C PRO A 6 -27.39 -26.89 19.41
N LEU A 7 -27.93 -25.79 18.85
CA LEU A 7 -27.37 -25.13 17.68
C LEU A 7 -26.03 -24.50 18.10
N LEU A 8 -24.92 -25.13 17.69
CA LEU A 8 -23.60 -24.58 17.92
C LEU A 8 -23.41 -23.39 16.96
N LEU A 9 -23.58 -22.17 17.49
CA LEU A 9 -23.30 -20.93 16.75
C LEU A 9 -21.77 -20.76 16.68
N VAL A 10 -21.16 -21.16 15.57
CA VAL A 10 -19.77 -20.86 15.27
C VAL A 10 -19.73 -19.40 14.84
N ALA A 11 -19.35 -18.51 15.75
CA ALA A 11 -19.04 -17.13 15.40
C ALA A 11 -17.72 -17.11 14.63
N LEU A 12 -17.77 -16.90 13.32
CA LEU A 12 -16.60 -16.54 12.54
C LEU A 12 -16.21 -15.11 12.94
N TYR A 13 -15.17 -15.00 13.74
CA TYR A 13 -14.51 -13.71 13.95
C TYR A 13 -13.61 -13.44 12.73
N ALA A 14 -14.07 -12.61 11.82
CA ALA A 14 -13.17 -11.98 10.87
C ALA A 14 -12.28 -11.05 11.71
N SER A 15 -10.97 -11.32 11.75
CA SER A 15 -10.02 -10.41 12.38
C SER A 15 -10.01 -9.13 11.56
N ALA A 16 -10.30 -7.99 12.20
CA ALA A 16 -10.12 -6.69 11.55
C ALA A 16 -8.63 -6.47 11.30
N VAL A 17 -8.29 -5.93 10.13
CA VAL A 17 -6.90 -5.54 9.81
C VAL A 17 -6.45 -4.49 10.82
N GLN A 18 -5.29 -4.70 11.42
CA GLN A 18 -4.70 -3.83 12.44
C GLN A 18 -3.64 -2.91 11.81
N ALA A 19 -3.30 -1.83 12.49
CA ALA A 19 -2.29 -0.87 12.05
C ALA A 19 -0.90 -1.46 11.77
N ASN A 20 -0.61 -2.65 12.25
CA ASN A 20 0.69 -3.32 12.10
C ASN A 20 0.62 -4.55 11.17
N ASP A 21 -0.41 -4.71 10.36
CA ASP A 21 -0.52 -5.87 9.46
C ASP A 21 0.10 -5.61 8.09
N LEU A 22 0.17 -4.34 7.67
CA LEU A 22 0.75 -3.86 6.42
C LEU A 22 1.69 -2.67 6.70
N VAL A 23 2.73 -2.53 5.88
CA VAL A 23 3.68 -1.41 5.94
C VAL A 23 4.19 -1.06 4.55
N ILE A 24 4.34 0.23 4.24
CA ILE A 24 5.00 0.70 3.02
C ILE A 24 6.50 0.45 3.17
N THR A 25 7.09 -0.35 2.28
CA THR A 25 8.52 -0.68 2.32
C THR A 25 9.31 -0.03 1.21
N GLY A 26 8.68 0.42 0.13
CA GLY A 26 9.37 1.08 -0.96
C GLY A 26 8.50 1.99 -1.79
N VAL A 27 9.11 3.02 -2.35
CA VAL A 27 8.51 3.93 -3.35
C VAL A 27 9.51 4.16 -4.46
N VAL A 28 9.02 4.28 -5.69
CA VAL A 28 9.84 4.44 -6.89
C VAL A 28 9.24 5.52 -7.78
N ASP A 29 10.06 6.51 -8.16
CA ASP A 29 9.85 7.41 -9.29
C ASP A 29 11.01 7.19 -10.25
N GLY A 30 10.78 6.42 -11.32
CA GLY A 30 11.84 5.93 -12.19
C GLY A 30 12.43 7.01 -13.09
N SER A 31 13.63 6.75 -13.59
CA SER A 31 14.39 7.71 -14.41
C SER A 31 14.05 7.67 -15.91
N LEU A 32 13.10 6.82 -16.35
CA LEU A 32 12.68 6.82 -17.75
C LEU A 32 11.76 8.00 -18.04
N SER A 33 11.57 8.31 -19.33
CA SER A 33 10.67 9.40 -19.74
C SER A 33 9.30 9.29 -19.07
N GLY A 34 8.87 10.35 -18.37
CA GLY A 34 7.64 10.38 -17.59
C GLY A 34 7.80 9.89 -16.15
N GLY A 35 9.04 9.71 -15.65
CA GLY A 35 9.29 9.22 -14.30
C GLY A 35 8.92 7.75 -14.12
N LEU A 36 9.07 6.93 -15.18
CA LEU A 36 8.65 5.53 -15.15
C LEU A 36 9.79 4.57 -14.80
N PRO A 37 9.52 3.40 -14.20
CA PRO A 37 8.23 3.03 -13.59
C PRO A 37 7.94 3.82 -12.32
N LYS A 38 6.67 4.07 -12.01
CA LYS A 38 6.22 4.62 -10.73
C LYS A 38 5.55 3.51 -9.94
N ALA A 39 6.01 3.27 -8.71
CA ALA A 39 5.53 2.13 -7.94
C ALA A 39 5.62 2.35 -6.43
N ILE A 40 4.77 1.62 -5.72
CA ILE A 40 4.71 1.54 -4.26
C ILE A 40 4.77 0.07 -3.89
N GLU A 41 5.67 -0.28 -2.97
CA GLU A 41 5.82 -1.62 -2.42
C GLU A 41 5.27 -1.63 -0.99
N ILE A 42 4.44 -2.61 -0.68
CA ILE A 42 3.83 -2.81 0.63
C ILE A 42 4.16 -4.22 1.09
N PHE A 43 4.65 -4.35 2.32
CA PHE A 43 4.95 -5.64 2.93
C PHE A 43 3.80 -6.08 3.84
N VAL A 44 3.43 -7.36 3.74
CA VAL A 44 2.43 -8.01 4.59
C VAL A 44 3.13 -8.59 5.82
N ILE A 45 2.89 -7.98 6.98
CA ILE A 45 3.54 -8.37 8.24
C ILE A 45 2.84 -9.59 8.86
N ASN A 46 1.51 -9.58 8.88
CA ASN A 46 0.67 -10.66 9.40
C ASN A 46 -0.33 -11.14 8.35
N ASP A 47 -0.81 -12.38 8.49
CA ASP A 47 -1.85 -12.91 7.61
C ASP A 47 -3.12 -12.06 7.68
N ILE A 48 -3.61 -11.64 6.52
CA ILE A 48 -4.83 -10.85 6.34
C ILE A 48 -5.87 -11.71 5.64
N ALA A 49 -7.05 -11.84 6.23
CA ALA A 49 -8.12 -12.66 5.66
C ALA A 49 -8.79 -12.00 4.44
N ASP A 50 -8.87 -10.67 4.42
CA ASP A 50 -9.47 -9.89 3.32
C ASP A 50 -8.87 -8.49 3.23
N LEU A 51 -8.24 -8.21 2.08
CA LEU A 51 -7.61 -6.92 1.77
C LEU A 51 -8.61 -5.83 1.34
N SER A 52 -9.89 -6.14 1.10
CA SER A 52 -10.86 -5.19 0.51
C SER A 52 -11.15 -3.96 1.37
N SER A 53 -10.74 -3.98 2.65
CA SER A 53 -10.82 -2.82 3.53
C SER A 53 -9.56 -1.95 3.51
N CYS A 54 -8.52 -2.36 2.77
CA CYS A 54 -7.24 -1.68 2.70
C CYS A 54 -6.99 -1.07 1.32
N GLY A 55 -6.05 -0.13 1.25
CA GLY A 55 -5.67 0.53 0.02
C GLY A 55 -4.69 1.66 0.28
N ILE A 56 -4.38 2.43 -0.75
CA ILE A 56 -3.45 3.56 -0.68
C ILE A 56 -4.05 4.84 -1.24
N GLY A 57 -3.47 5.97 -0.85
CA GLY A 57 -3.64 7.27 -1.48
C GLY A 57 -2.31 8.01 -1.55
N ALA A 58 -2.18 8.92 -2.50
CA ALA A 58 -1.04 9.80 -2.64
C ALA A 58 -1.41 11.20 -2.12
N ALA A 59 -0.63 11.74 -1.18
CA ALA A 59 -0.76 13.12 -0.73
C ALA A 59 0.17 13.99 -1.57
N ASN A 60 -0.40 14.58 -2.64
CA ASN A 60 0.38 15.25 -3.66
C ASN A 60 0.91 16.60 -3.18
N ASN A 61 2.23 16.85 -3.35
CA ASN A 61 2.90 18.14 -3.15
C ASN A 61 2.58 18.82 -1.79
N GLY A 62 2.42 18.03 -0.72
CA GLY A 62 2.12 18.56 0.62
C GLY A 62 0.72 19.15 0.79
N GLY A 63 -0.21 18.78 -0.08
CA GLY A 63 -1.61 19.23 -0.07
C GLY A 63 -2.48 18.65 1.05
N GLY A 64 -1.94 17.73 1.84
CA GLY A 64 -2.68 16.95 2.82
C GLY A 64 -3.25 15.67 2.24
N THR A 65 -4.02 14.94 3.02
CA THR A 65 -4.64 13.69 2.58
C THR A 65 -5.72 13.92 1.52
N ASP A 66 -5.69 13.13 0.45
CA ASP A 66 -6.78 12.99 -0.51
C ASP A 66 -7.67 11.77 -0.20
N GLY A 67 -7.34 11.05 0.88
CA GLY A 67 -8.01 9.82 1.28
C GLY A 67 -7.54 8.59 0.50
N GLN A 68 -8.26 7.48 0.66
CA GLN A 68 -7.95 6.23 -0.04
C GLN A 68 -8.43 6.30 -1.50
N GLU A 69 -7.49 6.33 -2.44
CA GLU A 69 -7.76 6.45 -3.88
C GLU A 69 -7.76 5.10 -4.60
N ILE A 70 -7.00 4.14 -4.10
CA ILE A 70 -6.92 2.77 -4.62
C ILE A 70 -7.36 1.84 -3.50
N THR A 71 -8.39 1.04 -3.74
CA THR A 71 -8.83 -0.03 -2.83
C THR A 71 -8.35 -1.37 -3.36
N PHE A 72 -7.76 -2.17 -2.49
CA PHE A 72 -7.31 -3.51 -2.86
C PHE A 72 -8.49 -4.45 -3.10
N ASN A 73 -8.28 -5.46 -3.95
CA ASN A 73 -9.30 -6.46 -4.23
C ASN A 73 -9.58 -7.33 -2.99
N ALA A 74 -10.80 -7.84 -2.88
CA ALA A 74 -11.13 -8.84 -1.88
C ALA A 74 -10.25 -10.08 -2.06
N GLY A 75 -9.74 -10.59 -0.95
CA GLY A 75 -8.90 -11.78 -0.91
C GLY A 75 -7.90 -11.73 0.23
N ALA A 76 -7.37 -12.90 0.56
CA ALA A 76 -6.38 -13.03 1.62
C ALA A 76 -4.98 -12.59 1.15
N ALA A 77 -4.18 -12.07 2.08
CA ALA A 77 -2.75 -11.85 1.91
C ALA A 77 -1.98 -12.62 3.00
N THR A 78 -0.87 -13.23 2.62
CA THR A 78 -0.05 -14.07 3.50
C THR A 78 1.11 -13.28 4.05
N ALA A 79 1.39 -13.43 5.34
CA ALA A 79 2.56 -12.84 5.99
C ALA A 79 3.86 -13.16 5.24
N GLY A 80 4.73 -12.16 5.12
CA GLY A 80 6.00 -12.28 4.40
C GLY A 80 5.90 -12.10 2.88
N THR A 81 4.73 -11.76 2.34
CA THR A 81 4.55 -11.42 0.92
C THR A 81 4.54 -9.91 0.71
N TYR A 82 4.66 -9.50 -0.56
CA TYR A 82 4.61 -8.10 -0.97
C TYR A 82 3.41 -7.84 -1.88
N ILE A 83 2.92 -6.61 -1.84
CA ILE A 83 1.89 -6.09 -2.73
C ILE A 83 2.52 -4.92 -3.48
N TYR A 84 2.42 -4.93 -4.81
CA TYR A 84 2.96 -3.89 -5.67
C TYR A 84 1.85 -3.12 -6.37
N VAL A 85 1.86 -1.79 -6.18
CA VAL A 85 0.96 -0.88 -6.87
C VAL A 85 1.79 0.00 -7.80
N ALA A 86 1.42 0.07 -9.08
CA ALA A 86 2.14 0.86 -10.07
C ALA A 86 1.20 1.80 -10.86
N SER A 87 1.75 2.86 -11.43
CA SER A 87 0.98 3.74 -12.32
C SER A 87 0.64 3.06 -13.65
N GLU A 88 1.50 2.12 -14.07
CA GLU A 88 1.33 1.34 -15.29
C GLU A 88 2.13 0.02 -15.23
N SER A 89 1.80 -0.95 -16.07
CA SER A 89 2.36 -2.29 -16.00
C SER A 89 3.56 -2.51 -16.92
N ALA A 90 3.67 -1.79 -18.03
CA ALA A 90 4.63 -2.13 -19.08
C ALA A 90 6.09 -1.85 -18.66
N GLN A 91 6.39 -0.65 -18.19
CA GLN A 91 7.72 -0.28 -17.72
C GLN A 91 8.01 -0.91 -16.36
N PHE A 92 7.00 -1.05 -15.48
CA PHE A 92 7.15 -1.80 -14.24
C PHE A 92 7.63 -3.23 -14.54
N THR A 93 6.92 -3.97 -15.40
CA THR A 93 7.27 -5.36 -15.75
C THR A 93 8.63 -5.43 -16.43
N SER A 94 8.94 -4.47 -17.33
CA SER A 94 10.24 -4.42 -18.00
C SER A 94 11.40 -4.18 -17.03
N PHE A 95 11.19 -3.38 -15.99
CA PHE A 95 12.22 -3.02 -15.03
C PHE A 95 12.41 -4.07 -13.94
N PHE A 96 11.32 -4.56 -13.35
CA PHE A 96 11.36 -5.48 -12.21
C PHE A 96 11.30 -6.97 -12.60
N GLY A 97 10.87 -7.31 -13.83
CA GLY A 97 10.78 -8.69 -14.31
C GLY A 97 9.53 -9.45 -13.89
N PHE A 98 8.55 -8.79 -13.27
CA PHE A 98 7.24 -9.33 -12.89
C PHE A 98 6.16 -8.25 -13.04
N THR A 99 4.88 -8.63 -13.03
CA THR A 99 3.76 -7.68 -13.13
C THR A 99 3.37 -7.15 -11.76
N PRO A 100 2.94 -5.86 -11.64
CA PRO A 100 2.40 -5.36 -10.38
C PRO A 100 1.04 -6.02 -10.10
N ASP A 101 0.64 -6.08 -8.81
CA ASP A 101 -0.66 -6.59 -8.39
C ASP A 101 -1.79 -5.64 -8.77
N TYR A 102 -1.51 -4.33 -8.72
CA TYR A 102 -2.46 -3.27 -9.04
C TYR A 102 -1.84 -2.24 -9.97
N THR A 103 -2.67 -1.70 -10.88
CA THR A 103 -2.32 -0.53 -11.69
C THR A 103 -3.38 0.54 -11.54
N SER A 104 -2.96 1.80 -11.30
CA SER A 104 -3.86 2.95 -11.20
C SER A 104 -3.12 4.24 -11.50
N SER A 105 -3.79 5.18 -12.15
CA SER A 105 -3.28 6.55 -12.33
C SER A 105 -3.05 7.28 -11.01
N SER A 106 -3.72 6.89 -9.92
CA SER A 106 -3.49 7.44 -8.58
C SER A 106 -2.11 7.08 -8.01
N ALA A 107 -1.40 6.11 -8.60
CA ALA A 107 0.00 5.82 -8.28
C ALA A 107 1.00 6.61 -9.17
N SER A 108 0.55 7.69 -9.83
CA SER A 108 1.43 8.56 -10.65
C SER A 108 2.19 9.57 -9.77
N ILE A 109 2.81 9.07 -8.73
CA ILE A 109 3.71 9.81 -7.84
C ILE A 109 4.92 10.35 -8.60
N ASN A 110 5.49 11.48 -8.18
CA ASN A 110 6.56 12.18 -8.92
C ASN A 110 7.82 12.47 -8.10
N GLY A 111 8.04 11.68 -7.03
CA GLY A 111 9.27 11.70 -6.25
C GLY A 111 9.27 12.66 -5.06
N ASP A 112 8.27 13.52 -4.94
CA ASP A 112 8.06 14.47 -3.84
C ASP A 112 6.68 14.31 -3.16
N ASP A 113 5.92 13.30 -3.56
CA ASP A 113 4.63 12.97 -2.99
C ASP A 113 4.73 12.01 -1.80
N ALA A 114 4.00 12.29 -0.73
CA ALA A 114 3.83 11.35 0.37
C ALA A 114 2.77 10.30 0.04
N ILE A 115 2.89 9.12 0.64
CA ILE A 115 1.97 7.99 0.43
C ILE A 115 1.33 7.60 1.74
N GLU A 116 0.01 7.44 1.75
CA GLU A 116 -0.76 6.94 2.87
C GLU A 116 -1.25 5.52 2.59
N LEU A 117 -1.09 4.63 3.55
CA LEU A 117 -1.66 3.28 3.55
C LEU A 117 -2.87 3.27 4.50
N PHE A 118 -3.99 2.86 3.97
CA PHE A 118 -5.27 2.83 4.70
C PHE A 118 -5.73 1.41 4.95
N CYS A 119 -6.35 1.15 6.12
CA CYS A 119 -7.18 -0.02 6.36
C CYS A 119 -8.38 0.37 7.23
N ASN A 120 -9.57 -0.11 6.89
CA ASN A 120 -10.83 0.22 7.58
C ASN A 120 -11.10 1.73 7.67
N GLY A 121 -10.69 2.50 6.65
CA GLY A 121 -10.88 3.95 6.57
C GLY A 121 -9.96 4.77 7.49
N VAL A 122 -8.95 4.15 8.09
CA VAL A 122 -7.93 4.84 8.89
C VAL A 122 -6.55 4.65 8.27
N VAL A 123 -5.68 5.66 8.41
CA VAL A 123 -4.27 5.58 8.00
C VAL A 123 -3.54 4.66 8.97
N VAL A 124 -2.87 3.64 8.44
CA VAL A 124 -2.11 2.64 9.21
C VAL A 124 -0.60 2.80 9.03
N ASP A 125 -0.15 3.41 7.93
CA ASP A 125 1.26 3.75 7.70
C ASP A 125 1.36 4.94 6.73
N ILE A 126 2.46 5.69 6.81
CA ILE A 126 2.75 6.84 5.93
C ILE A 126 4.21 6.78 5.51
N PHE A 127 4.47 7.04 4.22
CA PHE A 127 5.77 7.42 3.71
C PHE A 127 5.79 8.94 3.46
N GLY A 128 6.81 9.64 3.94
CA GLY A 128 6.94 11.10 3.81
C GLY A 128 6.09 11.89 4.82
N ASP A 129 5.82 13.16 4.52
CA ASP A 129 4.93 14.05 5.30
C ASP A 129 3.84 14.60 4.38
N ILE A 130 2.60 14.24 4.66
CA ILE A 130 1.43 14.61 3.83
C ILE A 130 1.18 16.12 3.74
N SER A 131 1.77 16.91 4.66
CA SER A 131 1.59 18.37 4.73
C SER A 131 2.80 19.14 4.19
N VAL A 132 3.81 18.43 3.65
CA VAL A 132 5.05 19.01 3.15
C VAL A 132 5.30 18.51 1.72
N ASP A 133 5.55 19.45 0.79
CA ASP A 133 6.08 19.11 -0.55
C ASP A 133 7.49 18.53 -0.36
N GLY A 134 7.70 17.31 -0.84
CA GLY A 134 8.95 16.57 -0.66
C GLY A 134 10.14 17.11 -1.43
N THR A 135 9.95 18.09 -2.30
CA THR A 135 11.04 18.68 -3.09
C THR A 135 12.15 19.24 -2.18
N GLY A 136 13.32 18.63 -2.23
CA GLY A 136 14.48 18.99 -1.40
C GLY A 136 14.44 18.44 0.02
N GLU A 137 13.44 17.70 0.40
CA GLU A 137 13.33 17.05 1.71
C GLU A 137 14.17 15.76 1.77
N PRO A 138 14.58 15.30 2.97
CA PRO A 138 15.39 14.07 3.09
C PRO A 138 14.73 12.79 2.58
N TRP A 139 13.42 12.80 2.36
CA TRP A 139 12.63 11.69 1.86
C TRP A 139 12.26 11.82 0.36
N GLU A 140 12.77 12.85 -0.34
CA GLU A 140 12.62 12.97 -1.80
C GLU A 140 13.21 11.74 -2.51
N TYR A 141 12.45 11.17 -3.47
CA TYR A 141 12.85 9.98 -4.25
C TYR A 141 12.78 10.22 -5.77
N LYS A 142 12.81 11.47 -6.20
CA LYS A 142 12.71 11.89 -7.61
C LYS A 142 13.80 11.24 -8.45
N ASP A 143 13.42 10.72 -9.63
CA ASP A 143 14.28 9.96 -10.54
C ASP A 143 15.03 8.81 -9.83
N GLY A 144 14.41 8.23 -8.79
CA GLY A 144 15.06 7.27 -7.92
C GLY A 144 14.06 6.41 -7.14
N TRP A 145 14.49 6.01 -5.96
CA TRP A 145 13.68 5.19 -5.05
C TRP A 145 14.07 5.43 -3.59
N ALA A 146 13.13 5.19 -2.71
CA ALA A 146 13.39 5.12 -1.28
C ALA A 146 12.84 3.80 -0.73
N ALA A 147 13.56 3.20 0.21
CA ALA A 147 13.11 1.98 0.88
C ALA A 147 13.20 2.15 2.40
N ARG A 148 12.25 1.53 3.10
CA ARG A 148 12.28 1.44 4.57
C ARG A 148 13.49 0.60 4.99
N VAL A 149 14.29 1.14 5.90
CA VAL A 149 15.37 0.36 6.53
C VAL A 149 14.75 -0.57 7.55
N ALA A 150 15.19 -1.84 7.58
CA ALA A 150 14.75 -2.80 8.59
C ALA A 150 15.02 -2.23 10.00
N ASP A 151 14.12 -2.47 10.93
CA ASP A 151 14.17 -2.03 12.33
C ASP A 151 13.97 -0.52 12.58
N THR A 152 13.44 0.23 11.62
CA THR A 152 13.01 1.63 11.81
C THR A 152 11.51 1.76 12.00
N GLY A 153 10.93 0.87 12.77
CA GLY A 153 9.51 0.88 13.14
C GLY A 153 9.21 1.85 14.27
#